data_8695947c5709ea02279edd84ff8be30f
#
_entry.id   8695947c5709ea02279edd84ff8be30f
#
_cell.length_a   1.000
_cell.length_b   1.000
_cell.length_c   1.000
_cell.angle_alpha   90.00
_cell.angle_beta   90.00
_cell.angle_gamma   90.00
#
_symmetry.space_group_name_H-M   'P 1'
#
loop_
_entity.id
_entity.type
_entity.pdbx_description
1 polymer ?
#
loop_
_entity_poly.entity_id
_entity_poly.type
_entity_poly.pdbx_seq_one_letter_code
_entity_poly.pdbx_strand_id
1 'polypeptide(L)'
;MNIIKSITLLLTLLIVILMTVCSPRESASEVAKKYIDKMNSGDYETAYSLLSKDSKKKISIENLEEFQNILVSTKRIISYKIGKEKIIKKYKHDGKEYKNVVKLEETFNIKNLLYKKDDSLKVNRYFVVENNKYKLLLYESFKKEFGINSMDLAQLKLNDFGLKYFKEVDLILKKAIAINPTDSKLYYAQACNYMNFDGFPGYSDTTYNALDSINKSLKYLDKNDSDYKKNASNIYNLKGVILMFHKRFDEAQQYLNKSLYFNKDNEDPKYNLNTIKKHLN
;
A
#
# COMPACT_ATOMS: atom_id res chain seq x y z
N MET A 1 -7.87 56.99 -32.30
CA MET A 1 -7.44 55.58 -32.54
C MET A 1 -6.32 55.09 -31.58
N ASN A 2 -5.49 55.98 -31.04
CA ASN A 2 -4.36 55.59 -30.16
C ASN A 2 -4.73 55.26 -28.69
N ILE A 3 -5.76 55.94 -28.13
CA ILE A 3 -6.14 55.74 -26.71
C ILE A 3 -6.75 54.34 -26.47
N ILE A 4 -7.61 53.87 -27.40
CA ILE A 4 -8.23 52.51 -27.29
C ILE A 4 -7.17 51.41 -27.35
N LYS A 5 -6.17 51.54 -28.25
CA LYS A 5 -5.06 50.59 -28.34
C LYS A 5 -4.20 50.55 -27.08
N SER A 6 -3.95 51.73 -26.45
CA SER A 6 -3.21 51.79 -25.19
C SER A 6 -3.98 51.13 -24.03
N ILE A 7 -5.29 51.34 -23.94
CA ILE A 7 -6.13 50.74 -22.89
C ILE A 7 -6.20 49.19 -23.08
N THR A 8 -6.33 48.73 -24.31
CA THR A 8 -6.33 47.27 -24.59
C THR A 8 -4.99 46.63 -24.26
N LEU A 9 -3.87 47.31 -24.58
CA LEU A 9 -2.53 46.83 -24.23
C LEU A 9 -2.30 46.81 -22.72
N LEU A 10 -2.79 47.80 -21.99
CA LEU A 10 -2.70 47.87 -20.52
C LEU A 10 -3.55 46.77 -19.86
N LEU A 11 -4.76 46.52 -20.37
CA LEU A 11 -5.63 45.45 -19.88
C LEU A 11 -5.02 44.03 -20.15
N THR A 12 -4.44 43.83 -21.34
CA THR A 12 -3.77 42.54 -21.65
C THR A 12 -2.53 42.35 -20.79
N LEU A 13 -1.73 43.39 -20.55
CA LEU A 13 -0.59 43.35 -19.64
C LEU A 13 -1.01 43.07 -18.20
N LEU A 14 -2.10 43.69 -17.73
CA LEU A 14 -2.65 43.47 -16.39
C LEU A 14 -3.15 42.02 -16.22
N ILE A 15 -3.82 41.48 -17.26
CA ILE A 15 -4.28 40.05 -17.27
C ILE A 15 -3.09 39.08 -17.27
N VAL A 16 -2.02 39.38 -18.03
CA VAL A 16 -0.80 38.56 -18.03
C VAL A 16 -0.10 38.63 -16.67
N ILE A 17 -0.01 39.82 -16.05
CA ILE A 17 0.56 39.96 -14.71
C ILE A 17 -0.28 39.23 -13.65
N LEU A 18 -1.61 39.31 -13.72
CA LEU A 18 -2.51 38.60 -12.83
C LEU A 18 -2.40 37.08 -12.99
N MET A 19 -2.21 36.54 -14.22
CA MET A 19 -2.00 35.13 -14.47
C MET A 19 -0.62 34.66 -13.96
N THR A 20 0.42 35.45 -14.05
CA THR A 20 1.75 35.09 -13.54
C THR A 20 1.84 35.14 -12.01
N VAL A 21 1.06 35.99 -11.35
CA VAL A 21 0.98 36.07 -9.88
C VAL A 21 0.21 34.90 -9.27
N CYS A 22 -0.68 34.24 -10.06
CA CYS A 22 -1.50 33.12 -9.60
C CYS A 22 -0.90 31.73 -9.87
N SER A 23 0.25 31.64 -10.53
CA SER A 23 0.91 30.36 -10.79
C SER A 23 1.82 29.97 -9.63
N PRO A 24 1.86 28.68 -9.22
CA PRO A 24 2.85 28.23 -8.26
C PRO A 24 4.28 28.53 -8.72
N ARG A 25 5.15 28.98 -7.80
CA ARG A 25 6.55 29.32 -8.12
C ARG A 25 7.39 28.10 -8.48
N GLU A 26 7.10 26.95 -7.86
CA GLU A 26 7.73 25.66 -8.15
C GLU A 26 6.75 24.81 -8.95
N SER A 27 7.23 24.01 -9.91
CA SER A 27 6.44 23.03 -10.63
C SER A 27 6.10 21.81 -9.75
N ALA A 28 5.09 21.01 -10.12
CA ALA A 28 4.80 19.77 -9.40
C ALA A 28 5.97 18.77 -9.49
N SER A 29 6.71 18.78 -10.61
CA SER A 29 7.92 17.96 -10.80
C SER A 29 9.05 18.34 -9.85
N GLU A 30 9.27 19.63 -9.59
CA GLU A 30 10.26 20.09 -8.61
C GLU A 30 9.86 19.70 -7.19
N VAL A 31 8.57 19.82 -6.85
CA VAL A 31 8.05 19.37 -5.54
C VAL A 31 8.19 17.87 -5.37
N ALA A 32 7.91 17.06 -6.43
CA ALA A 32 8.12 15.63 -6.41
C ALA A 32 9.57 15.25 -6.15
N LYS A 33 10.50 15.87 -6.89
CA LYS A 33 11.94 15.68 -6.70
C LYS A 33 12.36 15.99 -5.26
N LYS A 34 11.96 17.16 -4.77
CA LYS A 34 12.26 17.61 -3.41
C LYS A 34 11.72 16.64 -2.36
N TYR A 35 10.50 16.10 -2.55
CA TYR A 35 9.94 15.10 -1.66
C TYR A 35 10.80 13.82 -1.62
N ILE A 36 11.18 13.27 -2.78
CA ILE A 36 12.02 12.07 -2.89
C ILE A 36 13.38 12.31 -2.22
N ASP A 37 14.04 13.44 -2.53
CA ASP A 37 15.36 13.78 -1.99
C ASP A 37 15.32 13.93 -0.47
N LYS A 38 14.24 14.55 0.08
CA LYS A 38 14.05 14.74 1.51
C LYS A 38 13.74 13.44 2.25
N MET A 39 12.92 12.57 1.67
CA MET A 39 12.69 11.22 2.19
C MET A 39 14.01 10.43 2.26
N ASN A 40 14.81 10.47 1.19
CA ASN A 40 16.09 9.74 1.12
C ASN A 40 17.15 10.29 2.07
N SER A 41 17.12 11.58 2.40
CA SER A 41 18.05 12.22 3.34
C SER A 41 17.61 12.14 4.81
N GLY A 42 16.42 11.61 5.10
CA GLY A 42 15.87 11.57 6.46
C GLY A 42 15.29 12.91 6.94
N ASP A 43 15.14 13.89 6.07
CA ASP A 43 14.51 15.19 6.41
C ASP A 43 12.98 15.07 6.28
N TYR A 44 12.38 14.26 7.17
CA TYR A 44 10.95 13.95 7.16
C TYR A 44 10.06 15.15 7.45
N GLU A 45 10.53 16.14 8.22
CA GLU A 45 9.80 17.37 8.47
C GLU A 45 9.59 18.17 7.19
N THR A 46 10.67 18.36 6.41
CA THR A 46 10.56 19.02 5.11
C THR A 46 9.70 18.21 4.13
N ALA A 47 9.88 16.89 4.04
CA ALA A 47 9.04 16.01 3.22
C ALA A 47 7.57 16.12 3.61
N TYR A 48 7.26 16.08 4.90
CA TYR A 48 5.90 16.26 5.44
C TYR A 48 5.33 17.65 5.08
N SER A 49 6.14 18.71 5.10
CA SER A 49 5.71 20.06 4.74
C SER A 49 5.18 20.16 3.31
N LEU A 50 5.63 19.28 2.41
CA LEU A 50 5.22 19.21 1.00
C LEU A 50 3.87 18.51 0.79
N LEU A 51 3.35 17.81 1.79
CA LEU A 51 2.04 17.16 1.71
C LEU A 51 0.89 18.16 1.73
N SER A 52 -0.22 17.80 1.09
CA SER A 52 -1.48 18.51 1.16
C SER A 52 -2.07 18.49 2.58
N LYS A 53 -2.92 19.44 2.90
CA LYS A 53 -3.64 19.48 4.18
C LYS A 53 -4.43 18.20 4.45
N ASP A 54 -5.05 17.62 3.41
CA ASP A 54 -5.83 16.42 3.57
C ASP A 54 -4.96 15.18 3.81
N SER A 55 -3.79 15.09 3.17
CA SER A 55 -2.81 14.03 3.47
C SER A 55 -2.26 14.15 4.89
N LYS A 56 -1.97 15.36 5.37
CA LYS A 56 -1.45 15.64 6.73
C LYS A 56 -2.42 15.28 7.85
N LYS A 57 -3.72 15.19 7.58
CA LYS A 57 -4.72 14.74 8.57
C LYS A 57 -4.59 13.24 8.88
N LYS A 58 -3.95 12.47 8.00
CA LYS A 58 -3.93 11.01 8.03
C LYS A 58 -2.53 10.39 8.05
N ILE A 59 -1.52 11.18 7.72
CA ILE A 59 -0.11 10.76 7.71
C ILE A 59 0.63 11.67 8.68
N SER A 60 1.33 11.11 9.65
CA SER A 60 2.25 11.84 10.54
C SER A 60 3.69 11.80 10.01
N ILE A 61 4.59 12.56 10.63
CA ILE A 61 6.02 12.51 10.33
C ILE A 61 6.60 11.14 10.67
N GLU A 62 6.18 10.57 11.79
CA GLU A 62 6.58 9.22 12.24
C GLU A 62 6.15 8.15 11.23
N ASN A 63 4.97 8.30 10.60
CA ASN A 63 4.54 7.40 9.53
C ASN A 63 5.44 7.48 8.30
N LEU A 64 5.95 8.67 7.92
CA LEU A 64 6.89 8.83 6.81
C LEU A 64 8.23 8.18 7.14
N GLU A 65 8.75 8.40 8.34
CA GLU A 65 9.99 7.78 8.82
C GLU A 65 9.89 6.26 8.81
N GLU A 66 8.81 5.71 9.37
CA GLU A 66 8.60 4.27 9.39
C GLU A 66 8.46 3.69 7.99
N PHE A 67 7.73 4.37 7.10
CA PHE A 67 7.63 3.99 5.69
C PHE A 67 9.01 3.90 5.04
N GLN A 68 9.87 4.90 5.25
CA GLN A 68 11.21 4.91 4.69
C GLN A 68 12.07 3.77 5.25
N ASN A 69 11.99 3.52 6.56
CA ASN A 69 12.71 2.42 7.20
C ASN A 69 12.30 1.05 6.64
N ILE A 70 11.00 0.83 6.42
CA ILE A 70 10.48 -0.37 5.78
C ILE A 70 10.94 -0.45 4.33
N LEU A 71 10.86 0.65 3.59
CA LEU A 71 11.23 0.71 2.18
C LEU A 71 12.71 0.35 1.98
N VAL A 72 13.63 0.96 2.71
CA VAL A 72 15.08 0.69 2.58
C VAL A 72 15.45 -0.72 3.06
N SER A 73 14.65 -1.31 3.95
CA SER A 73 14.82 -2.69 4.41
C SER A 73 14.38 -3.73 3.38
N THR A 74 13.52 -3.35 2.44
CA THR A 74 12.95 -4.25 1.42
C THR A 74 13.46 -3.98 0.02
N LYS A 75 13.84 -2.73 -0.27
CA LYS A 75 14.22 -2.27 -1.59
C LYS A 75 15.36 -1.26 -1.51
N ARG A 76 16.31 -1.37 -2.44
CA ARG A 76 17.34 -0.35 -2.66
C ARG A 76 17.01 0.42 -3.93
N ILE A 77 16.75 1.71 -3.83
CA ILE A 77 16.57 2.59 -4.98
C ILE A 77 17.93 2.79 -5.67
N ILE A 78 18.03 2.42 -6.93
CA ILE A 78 19.23 2.58 -7.76
C ILE A 78 19.18 3.94 -8.45
N SER A 79 18.04 4.27 -9.04
CA SER A 79 17.79 5.54 -9.71
C SER A 79 16.29 5.82 -9.79
N TYR A 80 15.91 7.07 -10.06
CA TYR A 80 14.53 7.41 -10.36
C TYR A 80 14.42 8.41 -11.50
N LYS A 81 13.25 8.45 -12.14
CA LYS A 81 12.88 9.39 -13.19
C LYS A 81 11.47 9.93 -12.93
N ILE A 82 11.31 11.24 -13.06
CA ILE A 82 10.03 11.93 -13.01
C ILE A 82 9.54 12.17 -14.44
N GLY A 83 8.32 11.73 -14.73
CA GLY A 83 7.69 11.89 -16.03
C GLY A 83 7.14 13.30 -16.24
N LYS A 84 6.46 13.50 -17.38
CA LYS A 84 5.83 14.79 -17.72
C LYS A 84 4.58 15.05 -16.88
N GLU A 85 4.34 16.32 -16.56
CA GLU A 85 3.14 16.77 -15.90
C GLU A 85 1.92 16.61 -16.79
N LYS A 86 0.81 16.07 -16.23
CA LYS A 86 -0.48 15.96 -16.90
C LYS A 86 -1.56 16.55 -16.00
N ILE A 87 -2.33 17.50 -16.51
CA ILE A 87 -3.44 18.09 -15.77
C ILE A 87 -4.67 17.21 -15.89
N ILE A 88 -5.24 16.83 -14.76
CA ILE A 88 -6.51 16.10 -14.66
C ILE A 88 -7.58 17.09 -14.18
N LYS A 89 -8.62 17.30 -14.98
CA LYS A 89 -9.69 18.26 -14.66
C LYS A 89 -10.44 17.93 -13.37
N LYS A 90 -10.69 16.63 -13.14
CA LYS A 90 -11.36 16.09 -11.93
C LYS A 90 -10.65 14.84 -11.46
N TYR A 91 -10.32 14.76 -10.19
CA TYR A 91 -9.67 13.62 -9.57
C TYR A 91 -10.28 13.34 -8.20
N LYS A 92 -10.70 12.10 -7.96
CA LYS A 92 -11.22 11.67 -6.67
C LYS A 92 -10.11 11.04 -5.85
N HIS A 93 -9.87 11.56 -4.66
CA HIS A 93 -8.88 11.06 -3.71
C HIS A 93 -9.49 11.01 -2.32
N ASP A 94 -9.47 9.84 -1.69
CA ASP A 94 -10.01 9.63 -0.34
C ASP A 94 -11.45 10.15 -0.17
N GLY A 95 -12.31 9.84 -1.14
CA GLY A 95 -13.72 10.24 -1.15
C GLY A 95 -14.00 11.68 -1.57
N LYS A 96 -12.99 12.56 -1.65
CA LYS A 96 -13.10 13.97 -2.02
C LYS A 96 -12.74 14.20 -3.49
N GLU A 97 -13.50 15.07 -4.19
CA GLU A 97 -13.18 15.49 -5.56
C GLU A 97 -12.28 16.73 -5.55
N TYR A 98 -11.20 16.68 -6.31
CA TYR A 98 -10.27 17.79 -6.57
C TYR A 98 -10.33 18.20 -8.03
N LYS A 99 -10.13 19.50 -8.30
CA LYS A 99 -10.08 20.05 -9.67
C LYS A 99 -8.66 20.45 -10.04
N ASN A 100 -8.34 20.35 -11.34
CA ASN A 100 -7.05 20.77 -11.91
C ASN A 100 -5.85 20.16 -11.17
N VAL A 101 -5.90 18.83 -10.93
CA VAL A 101 -4.84 18.09 -10.27
C VAL A 101 -3.73 17.78 -11.27
N VAL A 102 -2.47 18.02 -10.89
CA VAL A 102 -1.33 17.59 -11.69
C VAL A 102 -1.00 16.14 -11.34
N LYS A 103 -0.96 15.30 -12.36
CA LYS A 103 -0.48 13.92 -12.26
C LYS A 103 0.93 13.81 -12.80
N LEU A 104 1.82 13.11 -12.07
CA LEU A 104 3.14 12.69 -12.49
C LEU A 104 3.24 11.16 -12.41
N GLU A 105 3.94 10.55 -13.36
CA GLU A 105 4.40 9.17 -13.24
C GLU A 105 5.87 9.20 -12.82
N GLU A 106 6.17 8.62 -11.67
CA GLU A 106 7.53 8.38 -11.18
C GLU A 106 7.93 6.95 -11.50
N THR A 107 9.13 6.77 -12.04
CA THR A 107 9.70 5.44 -12.31
C THR A 107 10.94 5.27 -11.44
N PHE A 108 10.95 4.26 -10.58
CA PHE A 108 12.08 3.90 -9.73
C PHE A 108 12.70 2.61 -10.27
N ASN A 109 13.98 2.62 -10.55
CA ASN A 109 14.76 1.41 -10.72
C ASN A 109 15.25 0.97 -9.34
N ILE A 110 14.86 -0.22 -8.94
CA ILE A 110 15.09 -0.73 -7.59
C ILE A 110 15.77 -2.09 -7.63
N LYS A 111 16.55 -2.40 -6.61
CA LYS A 111 16.94 -3.77 -6.28
C LYS A 111 15.99 -4.28 -5.20
N ASN A 112 15.18 -5.26 -5.53
CA ASN A 112 14.30 -5.91 -4.57
C ASN A 112 15.12 -6.89 -3.72
N LEU A 113 15.17 -6.68 -2.40
CA LEU A 113 16.01 -7.48 -1.50
C LEU A 113 15.37 -8.84 -1.19
N LEU A 114 14.04 -8.94 -1.21
CA LEU A 114 13.31 -10.20 -1.02
C LEU A 114 13.59 -11.19 -2.16
N TYR A 115 13.48 -10.71 -3.41
CA TYR A 115 13.63 -11.58 -4.59
C TYR A 115 15.05 -11.55 -5.17
N LYS A 116 15.96 -10.73 -4.60
CA LYS A 116 17.37 -10.56 -5.01
C LYS A 116 17.52 -10.21 -6.50
N LYS A 117 16.57 -9.46 -7.06
CA LYS A 117 16.54 -9.06 -8.48
C LYS A 117 16.34 -7.56 -8.64
N ASP A 118 16.79 -7.05 -9.78
CA ASP A 118 16.46 -5.69 -10.21
C ASP A 118 15.04 -5.65 -10.77
N ASP A 119 14.34 -4.54 -10.50
CA ASP A 119 12.95 -4.33 -10.90
C ASP A 119 12.72 -2.84 -11.19
N SER A 120 11.60 -2.53 -11.83
CA SER A 120 11.18 -1.17 -12.10
C SER A 120 9.77 -0.94 -11.55
N LEU A 121 9.65 0.02 -10.65
CA LEU A 121 8.38 0.40 -10.03
C LEU A 121 7.88 1.71 -10.60
N LYS A 122 6.65 1.72 -11.14
CA LYS A 122 5.97 2.93 -11.58
C LYS A 122 4.92 3.36 -10.57
N VAL A 123 5.01 4.62 -10.15
CA VAL A 123 4.11 5.22 -9.16
C VAL A 123 3.48 6.48 -9.75
N ASN A 124 2.16 6.63 -9.62
CA ASN A 124 1.49 7.87 -9.98
C ASN A 124 1.37 8.75 -8.74
N ARG A 125 1.88 9.98 -8.83
CA ARG A 125 1.72 11.02 -7.82
C ARG A 125 0.77 12.10 -8.29
N TYR A 126 0.04 12.69 -7.36
CA TYR A 126 -0.99 13.68 -7.65
C TYR A 126 -0.76 14.92 -6.79
N PHE A 127 -0.85 16.09 -7.40
CA PHE A 127 -0.55 17.36 -6.77
C PHE A 127 -1.72 18.34 -6.91
N VAL A 128 -2.02 19.02 -5.83
CA VAL A 128 -3.00 20.12 -5.78
C VAL A 128 -2.31 21.44 -5.45
N VAL A 129 -2.95 22.56 -5.81
CA VAL A 129 -2.47 23.88 -5.43
C VAL A 129 -3.12 24.30 -4.11
N GLU A 130 -2.30 24.57 -3.09
CA GLU A 130 -2.69 25.16 -1.81
C GLU A 130 -1.81 26.36 -1.51
N ASN A 131 -2.42 27.53 -1.26
CA ASN A 131 -1.69 28.78 -0.97
C ASN A 131 -0.61 29.09 -2.03
N ASN A 132 -0.97 28.96 -3.30
CA ASN A 132 -0.10 29.19 -4.46
C ASN A 132 1.17 28.29 -4.50
N LYS A 133 1.08 27.08 -3.95
CA LYS A 133 2.14 26.07 -3.98
C LYS A 133 1.56 24.71 -4.33
N TYR A 134 2.28 23.91 -5.11
CA TYR A 134 1.92 22.51 -5.29
C TYR A 134 2.12 21.74 -3.98
N LYS A 135 1.14 20.87 -3.66
CA LYS A 135 1.13 20.00 -2.50
C LYS A 135 0.76 18.57 -2.92
N LEU A 136 1.47 17.59 -2.40
CA LEU A 136 1.32 16.19 -2.74
C LEU A 136 0.09 15.57 -2.05
N LEU A 137 -0.84 15.01 -2.84
CA LEU A 137 -1.92 14.14 -2.38
C LEU A 137 -1.37 12.72 -2.21
N LEU A 138 -0.84 12.40 -1.02
CA LEU A 138 -0.07 11.18 -0.80
C LEU A 138 -0.89 10.02 -0.24
N TYR A 139 -1.93 10.27 0.57
CA TYR A 139 -2.53 9.26 1.45
C TYR A 139 -2.93 7.96 0.74
N GLU A 140 -3.63 8.01 -0.40
CA GLU A 140 -4.08 6.80 -1.10
C GLU A 140 -2.92 5.93 -1.62
N SER A 141 -1.89 6.55 -2.20
CA SER A 141 -0.69 5.81 -2.63
C SER A 141 0.14 5.35 -1.42
N PHE A 142 0.25 6.19 -0.39
CA PHE A 142 0.98 5.89 0.83
C PHE A 142 0.45 4.64 1.53
N LYS A 143 -0.87 4.57 1.81
CA LYS A 143 -1.45 3.41 2.50
C LYS A 143 -1.23 2.10 1.72
N LYS A 144 -1.33 2.16 0.38
CA LYS A 144 -1.09 1.00 -0.49
C LYS A 144 0.39 0.58 -0.48
N GLU A 145 1.29 1.54 -0.67
CA GLU A 145 2.74 1.29 -0.70
C GLU A 145 3.25 0.83 0.68
N PHE A 146 2.74 1.42 1.76
CA PHE A 146 3.06 1.02 3.13
C PHE A 146 2.66 -0.44 3.38
N GLY A 147 1.46 -0.83 2.99
CA GLY A 147 0.98 -2.20 3.11
C GLY A 147 1.84 -3.20 2.35
N ILE A 148 2.14 -2.93 1.06
CA ILE A 148 2.97 -3.80 0.22
C ILE A 148 4.37 -3.96 0.82
N ASN A 149 5.05 -2.86 1.17
CA ASN A 149 6.41 -2.91 1.72
C ASN A 149 6.44 -3.58 3.11
N SER A 150 5.39 -3.42 3.92
CA SER A 150 5.26 -4.12 5.21
C SER A 150 5.13 -5.63 5.03
N MET A 151 4.38 -6.10 4.02
CA MET A 151 4.29 -7.53 3.69
C MET A 151 5.62 -8.07 3.17
N ASP A 152 6.33 -7.33 2.31
CA ASP A 152 7.66 -7.70 1.83
C ASP A 152 8.65 -7.83 3.00
N LEU A 153 8.64 -6.89 3.95
CA LEU A 153 9.49 -6.94 5.14
C LEU A 153 9.12 -8.10 6.06
N ALA A 154 7.83 -8.35 6.26
CA ALA A 154 7.35 -9.49 7.02
C ALA A 154 7.84 -10.81 6.42
N GLN A 155 7.77 -10.95 5.09
CA GLN A 155 8.25 -12.14 4.38
C GLN A 155 9.78 -12.31 4.49
N LEU A 156 10.55 -11.20 4.38
CA LEU A 156 12.01 -11.24 4.58
C LEU A 156 12.35 -11.76 5.98
N LYS A 157 11.67 -11.24 7.01
CA LYS A 157 11.90 -11.66 8.40
C LYS A 157 11.50 -13.12 8.66
N LEU A 158 10.43 -13.59 8.06
CA LEU A 158 10.02 -14.99 8.16
C LEU A 158 11.02 -15.95 7.49
N ASN A 159 11.67 -15.52 6.41
CA ASN A 159 12.70 -16.32 5.74
C ASN A 159 13.99 -16.49 6.59
N ASP A 160 14.26 -15.57 7.52
CA ASP A 160 15.47 -15.61 8.39
C ASP A 160 15.32 -16.52 9.61
N PHE A 161 14.19 -17.21 9.78
CA PHE A 161 13.85 -18.22 10.81
C PHE A 161 14.00 -17.83 12.29
N GLY A 162 12.88 -17.93 13.03
CA GLY A 162 12.83 -18.04 14.49
C GLY A 162 11.73 -17.21 15.17
N LEU A 163 11.36 -17.64 16.37
CA LEU A 163 10.42 -16.99 17.30
C LEU A 163 10.69 -15.49 17.52
N LYS A 164 11.95 -15.06 17.40
CA LYS A 164 12.36 -13.66 17.53
C LYS A 164 11.60 -12.77 16.54
N TYR A 165 11.38 -13.25 15.33
CA TYR A 165 10.79 -12.45 14.27
C TYR A 165 9.25 -12.44 14.29
N PHE A 166 8.61 -13.40 14.96
CA PHE A 166 7.13 -13.42 15.09
C PHE A 166 6.57 -12.11 15.65
N LYS A 167 7.11 -11.63 16.78
CA LYS A 167 6.66 -10.39 17.41
C LYS A 167 6.94 -9.17 16.54
N GLU A 168 8.08 -9.15 15.87
CA GLU A 168 8.44 -8.07 14.95
C GLU A 168 7.51 -8.05 13.75
N VAL A 169 7.23 -9.21 13.14
CA VAL A 169 6.29 -9.35 12.03
C VAL A 169 4.88 -8.96 12.44
N ASP A 170 4.41 -9.42 13.60
CA ASP A 170 3.10 -9.04 14.13
C ASP A 170 2.97 -7.52 14.34
N LEU A 171 4.02 -6.88 14.88
CA LEU A 171 4.04 -5.44 15.06
C LEU A 171 4.00 -4.69 13.72
N ILE A 172 4.80 -5.10 12.73
CA ILE A 172 4.82 -4.51 11.38
C ILE A 172 3.42 -4.62 10.73
N LEU A 173 2.81 -5.81 10.79
CA LEU A 173 1.50 -6.03 10.18
C LEU A 173 0.40 -5.26 10.92
N LYS A 174 0.43 -5.17 12.25
CA LYS A 174 -0.52 -4.35 13.04
C LYS A 174 -0.43 -2.87 12.67
N LYS A 175 0.76 -2.33 12.49
CA LYS A 175 0.95 -0.94 12.05
C LYS A 175 0.42 -0.73 10.62
N ALA A 176 0.71 -1.66 9.71
CA ALA A 176 0.20 -1.60 8.35
C ALA A 176 -1.34 -1.67 8.32
N ILE A 177 -1.96 -2.52 9.12
CA ILE A 177 -3.41 -2.63 9.28
C ILE A 177 -3.99 -1.33 9.87
N ALA A 178 -3.34 -0.70 10.84
CA ALA A 178 -3.79 0.58 11.39
C ALA A 178 -3.84 1.69 10.32
N ILE A 179 -2.89 1.70 9.37
CA ILE A 179 -2.84 2.65 8.25
C ILE A 179 -3.85 2.28 7.16
N ASN A 180 -4.02 0.98 6.85
CA ASN A 180 -4.93 0.49 5.82
C ASN A 180 -5.86 -0.63 6.36
N PRO A 181 -6.87 -0.30 7.18
CA PRO A 181 -7.69 -1.29 7.90
C PRO A 181 -8.65 -2.09 7.02
N THR A 182 -8.70 -1.82 5.73
CA THR A 182 -9.55 -2.53 4.77
C THR A 182 -8.76 -3.35 3.74
N ASP A 183 -7.45 -3.52 3.96
CA ASP A 183 -6.62 -4.34 3.07
C ASP A 183 -6.67 -5.82 3.44
N SER A 184 -7.37 -6.59 2.63
CA SER A 184 -7.52 -8.04 2.79
C SER A 184 -6.17 -8.78 2.88
N LYS A 185 -5.16 -8.35 2.13
CA LYS A 185 -3.85 -9.00 2.04
C LYS A 185 -3.07 -8.88 3.34
N LEU A 186 -3.20 -7.76 4.05
CA LEU A 186 -2.57 -7.58 5.37
C LEU A 186 -3.12 -8.54 6.42
N TYR A 187 -4.44 -8.73 6.45
CA TYR A 187 -5.07 -9.69 7.36
C TYR A 187 -4.73 -11.13 7.00
N TYR A 188 -4.61 -11.45 5.70
CA TYR A 188 -4.12 -12.76 5.25
C TYR A 188 -2.69 -13.02 5.74
N ALA A 189 -1.78 -12.06 5.54
CA ALA A 189 -0.40 -12.16 6.02
C ALA A 189 -0.33 -12.30 7.54
N GLN A 190 -1.20 -11.59 8.29
CA GLN A 190 -1.28 -11.72 9.74
C GLN A 190 -1.78 -13.11 10.17
N ALA A 191 -2.78 -13.67 9.49
CA ALA A 191 -3.24 -15.02 9.74
C ALA A 191 -2.13 -16.06 9.49
N CYS A 192 -1.38 -15.92 8.39
CA CYS A 192 -0.21 -16.77 8.12
C CYS A 192 0.85 -16.66 9.24
N ASN A 193 1.13 -15.44 9.71
CA ASN A 193 2.08 -15.23 10.81
C ASN A 193 1.64 -15.96 12.08
N TYR A 194 0.37 -15.88 12.46
CA TYR A 194 -0.16 -16.58 13.62
C TYR A 194 -0.12 -18.11 13.47
N MET A 195 -0.39 -18.64 12.27
CA MET A 195 -0.33 -20.09 12.01
C MET A 195 1.10 -20.64 12.05
N ASN A 196 2.10 -19.85 11.67
CA ASN A 196 3.50 -20.28 11.70
C ASN A 196 4.05 -20.49 13.12
N PHE A 197 3.39 -19.94 14.14
CA PHE A 197 3.86 -19.94 15.52
C PHE A 197 2.91 -20.64 16.50
N ASP A 198 1.89 -21.30 15.98
CA ASP A 198 1.01 -22.14 16.80
C ASP A 198 1.79 -23.32 17.41
N GLY A 199 1.49 -23.62 18.67
CA GLY A 199 2.13 -24.72 19.41
C GLY A 199 3.50 -24.40 20.03
N PHE A 200 4.06 -23.19 19.85
CA PHE A 200 5.25 -22.77 20.61
C PHE A 200 4.87 -22.35 22.03
N PRO A 201 5.73 -22.62 23.04
CA PRO A 201 5.48 -22.25 24.43
C PRO A 201 5.15 -20.75 24.55
N GLY A 202 3.99 -20.42 25.14
CA GLY A 202 3.48 -19.06 25.31
C GLY A 202 2.69 -18.49 24.14
N TYR A 203 2.35 -19.30 23.14
CA TYR A 203 1.59 -18.90 21.93
C TYR A 203 0.38 -19.83 21.63
N SER A 204 -0.20 -20.45 22.66
CA SER A 204 -1.30 -21.43 22.52
C SER A 204 -2.59 -20.88 21.88
N ASP A 205 -2.77 -19.55 21.86
CA ASP A 205 -4.01 -18.92 21.37
C ASP A 205 -3.85 -18.28 19.97
N THR A 206 -2.72 -18.53 19.27
CA THR A 206 -2.43 -17.87 17.98
C THR A 206 -3.39 -18.33 16.89
N THR A 207 -3.90 -19.56 16.93
CA THR A 207 -4.89 -20.06 15.96
C THR A 207 -6.23 -19.33 16.03
N TYR A 208 -6.68 -18.89 17.22
CA TYR A 208 -7.87 -18.05 17.36
C TYR A 208 -7.65 -16.67 16.74
N ASN A 209 -6.47 -16.08 16.94
CA ASN A 209 -6.08 -14.83 16.28
C ASN A 209 -5.98 -15.00 14.77
N ALA A 210 -5.49 -16.15 14.30
CA ALA A 210 -5.46 -16.50 12.87
C ALA A 210 -6.88 -16.57 12.30
N LEU A 211 -7.84 -17.19 13.03
CA LEU A 211 -9.23 -17.29 12.60
C LEU A 211 -9.91 -15.91 12.51
N ASP A 212 -9.67 -15.01 13.45
CA ASP A 212 -10.17 -13.62 13.39
C ASP A 212 -9.57 -12.88 12.18
N SER A 213 -8.27 -12.96 12.00
CA SER A 213 -7.56 -12.30 10.90
C SER A 213 -8.04 -12.82 9.54
N ILE A 214 -8.20 -14.14 9.36
CA ILE A 214 -8.67 -14.69 8.07
C ILE A 214 -10.13 -14.32 7.78
N ASN A 215 -10.98 -14.18 8.81
CA ASN A 215 -12.35 -13.69 8.64
C ASN A 215 -12.37 -12.22 8.18
N LYS A 216 -11.48 -11.37 8.73
CA LYS A 216 -11.31 -9.99 8.28
C LYS A 216 -10.77 -9.92 6.85
N SER A 217 -9.84 -10.81 6.49
CA SER A 217 -9.34 -10.93 5.12
C SER A 217 -10.48 -11.23 4.14
N LEU A 218 -11.35 -12.17 4.45
CA LEU A 218 -12.55 -12.47 3.64
C LEU A 218 -13.51 -11.29 3.55
N LYS A 219 -13.73 -10.57 4.65
CA LYS A 219 -14.63 -9.41 4.70
C LYS A 219 -14.18 -8.29 3.76
N TYR A 220 -12.88 -8.05 3.67
CA TYR A 220 -12.30 -6.95 2.90
C TYR A 220 -11.78 -7.37 1.53
N LEU A 221 -12.01 -8.62 1.10
CA LEU A 221 -11.58 -9.11 -0.19
C LEU A 221 -12.28 -8.37 -1.33
N ASP A 222 -11.52 -7.63 -2.13
CA ASP A 222 -12.04 -6.86 -3.26
C ASP A 222 -12.33 -7.78 -4.45
N LYS A 223 -13.60 -7.84 -4.88
CA LYS A 223 -14.05 -8.62 -6.03
C LYS A 223 -13.59 -8.04 -7.37
N ASN A 224 -13.16 -6.78 -7.39
CA ASN A 224 -12.65 -6.10 -8.58
C ASN A 224 -11.12 -6.22 -8.72
N ASP A 225 -10.42 -6.82 -7.72
CA ASP A 225 -8.98 -7.10 -7.84
C ASP A 225 -8.75 -8.11 -8.98
N SER A 226 -7.79 -7.83 -9.87
CA SER A 226 -7.38 -8.72 -10.96
C SER A 226 -7.03 -10.14 -10.47
N ASP A 227 -6.49 -10.26 -9.27
CA ASP A 227 -6.11 -11.50 -8.61
C ASP A 227 -7.20 -12.06 -7.68
N TYR A 228 -8.44 -11.53 -7.74
CA TYR A 228 -9.52 -11.92 -6.83
C TYR A 228 -9.67 -13.42 -6.65
N LYS A 229 -9.76 -14.18 -7.76
CA LYS A 229 -9.95 -15.64 -7.71
C LYS A 229 -8.80 -16.35 -7.00
N LYS A 230 -7.57 -15.96 -7.31
CA LYS A 230 -6.36 -16.50 -6.68
C LYS A 230 -6.33 -16.17 -5.18
N ASN A 231 -6.59 -14.91 -4.83
CA ASN A 231 -6.62 -14.45 -3.45
C ASN A 231 -7.73 -15.15 -2.66
N ALA A 232 -8.94 -15.26 -3.23
CA ALA A 232 -10.05 -15.99 -2.62
C ALA A 232 -9.68 -17.46 -2.35
N SER A 233 -9.10 -18.14 -3.34
CA SER A 233 -8.66 -19.53 -3.17
C SER A 233 -7.68 -19.66 -2.00
N ASN A 234 -6.65 -18.85 -1.94
CA ASN A 234 -5.65 -18.91 -0.88
C ASN A 234 -6.26 -18.64 0.51
N ILE A 235 -7.14 -17.62 0.62
CA ILE A 235 -7.80 -17.26 1.87
C ILE A 235 -8.71 -18.40 2.36
N TYR A 236 -9.50 -19.00 1.45
CA TYR A 236 -10.36 -20.12 1.81
C TYR A 236 -9.56 -21.37 2.19
N ASN A 237 -8.44 -21.65 1.51
CA ASN A 237 -7.54 -22.73 1.87
C ASN A 237 -6.98 -22.53 3.29
N LEU A 238 -6.43 -21.36 3.58
CA LEU A 238 -5.88 -21.05 4.91
C LEU A 238 -6.97 -21.16 5.99
N LYS A 239 -8.19 -20.68 5.73
CA LYS A 239 -9.29 -20.83 6.66
C LYS A 239 -9.63 -22.31 6.92
N GLY A 240 -9.62 -23.13 5.89
CA GLY A 240 -9.78 -24.59 6.04
C GLY A 240 -8.70 -25.20 6.93
N VAL A 241 -7.44 -24.83 6.70
CA VAL A 241 -6.30 -25.28 7.53
C VAL A 241 -6.46 -24.87 8.99
N ILE A 242 -6.80 -23.59 9.26
CA ILE A 242 -7.04 -23.12 10.63
C ILE A 242 -8.13 -23.94 11.32
N LEU A 243 -9.22 -24.25 10.61
CA LEU A 243 -10.32 -25.05 11.15
C LEU A 243 -9.91 -26.50 11.42
N MET A 244 -8.99 -27.07 10.62
CA MET A 244 -8.41 -28.40 10.89
C MET A 244 -7.64 -28.40 12.23
N PHE A 245 -6.86 -27.37 12.52
CA PHE A 245 -6.19 -27.21 13.81
C PHE A 245 -7.18 -27.15 14.98
N HIS A 246 -8.36 -26.55 14.77
CA HIS A 246 -9.47 -26.55 15.73
C HIS A 246 -10.30 -27.84 15.74
N LYS A 247 -9.92 -28.89 14.99
CA LYS A 247 -10.64 -30.16 14.83
C LYS A 247 -12.07 -29.99 14.28
N ARG A 248 -12.36 -28.87 13.59
CA ARG A 248 -13.66 -28.58 12.95
C ARG A 248 -13.64 -29.09 11.51
N PHE A 249 -13.51 -30.41 11.33
CA PHE A 249 -13.21 -31.02 10.03
C PHE A 249 -14.31 -30.82 8.99
N ASP A 250 -15.58 -30.88 9.35
CA ASP A 250 -16.70 -30.65 8.42
C ASP A 250 -16.69 -29.23 7.85
N GLU A 251 -16.45 -28.24 8.69
CA GLU A 251 -16.33 -26.86 8.24
C GLU A 251 -15.05 -26.63 7.43
N ALA A 252 -13.94 -27.24 7.84
CA ALA A 252 -12.69 -27.19 7.08
C ALA A 252 -12.89 -27.72 5.65
N GLN A 253 -13.57 -28.85 5.50
CA GLN A 253 -13.87 -29.42 4.19
C GLN A 253 -14.70 -28.48 3.32
N GLN A 254 -15.69 -27.79 3.88
CA GLN A 254 -16.49 -26.81 3.16
C GLN A 254 -15.63 -25.65 2.62
N TYR A 255 -14.70 -25.12 3.43
CA TYR A 255 -13.83 -24.02 3.02
C TYR A 255 -12.75 -24.45 2.04
N LEU A 256 -12.20 -25.66 2.16
CA LEU A 256 -11.27 -26.23 1.19
C LEU A 256 -11.94 -26.45 -0.18
N ASN A 257 -13.18 -26.92 -0.20
CA ASN A 257 -13.96 -27.02 -1.43
C ASN A 257 -14.27 -25.65 -2.05
N LYS A 258 -14.53 -24.61 -1.23
CA LYS A 258 -14.66 -23.23 -1.72
C LYS A 258 -13.34 -22.73 -2.33
N SER A 259 -12.20 -23.09 -1.75
CA SER A 259 -10.90 -22.77 -2.35
C SER A 259 -10.77 -23.34 -3.76
N LEU A 260 -11.10 -24.62 -3.96
CA LEU A 260 -11.07 -25.29 -5.27
C LEU A 260 -12.10 -24.73 -6.25
N TYR A 261 -13.24 -24.23 -5.77
CA TYR A 261 -14.21 -23.54 -6.63
C TYR A 261 -13.59 -22.28 -7.28
N PHE A 262 -12.76 -21.52 -6.53
CA PHE A 262 -12.09 -20.32 -7.06
C PHE A 262 -10.86 -20.65 -7.90
N ASN A 263 -10.11 -21.69 -7.54
CA ASN A 263 -8.95 -22.17 -8.30
C ASN A 263 -8.83 -23.69 -8.22
N LYS A 264 -9.28 -24.37 -9.27
CA LYS A 264 -9.27 -25.85 -9.37
C LYS A 264 -7.86 -26.45 -9.41
N ASP A 265 -6.87 -25.65 -9.83
CA ASP A 265 -5.48 -26.07 -9.99
C ASP A 265 -4.65 -25.86 -8.71
N ASN A 266 -5.26 -25.34 -7.64
CA ASN A 266 -4.59 -25.20 -6.36
C ASN A 266 -4.44 -26.59 -5.69
N GLU A 267 -3.19 -27.04 -5.56
CA GLU A 267 -2.89 -28.36 -4.99
C GLU A 267 -3.02 -28.39 -3.46
N ASP A 268 -2.83 -27.25 -2.77
CA ASP A 268 -2.86 -27.19 -1.31
C ASP A 268 -4.20 -27.65 -0.72
N PRO A 269 -5.38 -27.18 -1.18
CA PRO A 269 -6.66 -27.65 -0.64
C PRO A 269 -6.94 -29.09 -0.99
N LYS A 270 -6.43 -29.64 -2.12
CA LYS A 270 -6.54 -31.07 -2.44
C LYS A 270 -5.78 -31.92 -1.44
N TYR A 271 -4.55 -31.53 -1.12
CA TYR A 271 -3.73 -32.17 -0.09
C TYR A 271 -4.43 -32.14 1.28
N ASN A 272 -4.94 -30.98 1.68
CA ASN A 272 -5.61 -30.80 2.97
C ASN A 272 -6.90 -31.61 3.08
N LEU A 273 -7.70 -31.72 2.01
CA LEU A 273 -8.88 -32.59 1.95
C LEU A 273 -8.52 -34.08 2.11
N ASN A 274 -7.43 -34.51 1.49
CA ASN A 274 -6.95 -35.91 1.67
C ASN A 274 -6.48 -36.17 3.11
N THR A 275 -5.89 -35.14 3.76
CA THR A 275 -5.50 -35.23 5.17
C THR A 275 -6.72 -35.40 6.07
N ILE A 276 -7.78 -34.61 5.86
CA ILE A 276 -9.06 -34.80 6.60
C ILE A 276 -9.60 -36.19 6.45
N LYS A 277 -9.67 -36.73 5.21
CA LYS A 277 -10.18 -38.10 4.97
C LYS A 277 -9.40 -39.15 5.74
N LYS A 278 -8.08 -39.01 5.87
CA LYS A 278 -7.24 -39.95 6.64
C LYS A 278 -7.46 -39.85 8.15
N HIS A 279 -7.91 -38.71 8.65
CA HIS A 279 -8.22 -38.57 10.07
C HIS A 279 -9.61 -39.01 10.47
N LEU A 280 -10.55 -39.11 9.51
CA LEU A 280 -11.93 -39.50 9.76
C LEU A 280 -12.14 -41.00 9.54
N ASN A 281 -11.21 -41.69 8.85
CA ASN A 281 -11.18 -43.16 8.67
C ASN A 281 -10.27 -43.81 9.70
#